data_e65291d0403e3bf23103adb2c96480cd
#
_entry.id   e65291d0403e3bf23103adb2c96480cd
#
_cell.length_a   1.000
_cell.length_b   1.000
_cell.length_c   1.000
_cell.angle_alpha   90.00
_cell.angle_beta   90.00
_cell.angle_gamma   90.00
#
_symmetry.space_group_name_H-M   'P 1'
#
loop_
_entity.id
_entity.type
_entity.pdbx_description
1 polymer ?
#
loop_
_entity_poly.entity_id
_entity_poly.type
_entity_poly.pdbx_seq_one_letter_code
_entity_poly.pdbx_strand_id
1 'polypeptide(L)'
;EINASRDRNTGTLLIEALFNANLQGVRREVLNPERYLGMFEAHIEQGVILEQNAKSIGIIETIVGSKQFKIIATGQQNHAGTTPMDMRRDAGRAILSVYQRLETFFSSITNDKTVWTVGKIHFHPNQPSIIPGHAEMTVQIRDPSQDILSSLKLELQKVVRDQAEASPCNLELSLESENPPASMDKDLTSILEAAAAKVAPSDYIRMDSGAGHDARTFSAIMPSSMMFVPSICLLYTSPSPRDTNE
;
A
#
# COMPACT_ATOMS: atom_id res chain seq x y z
N GLU A 1 23.31 -2.99 5.31
CA GLU A 1 22.06 -2.62 4.59
C GLU A 1 21.75 -1.13 4.70
N ILE A 2 21.80 -0.51 5.88
CA ILE A 2 21.52 0.94 6.10
C ILE A 2 22.37 1.84 5.19
N ASN A 3 23.65 1.52 5.03
CA ASN A 3 24.58 2.33 4.21
C ASN A 3 24.27 2.30 2.70
N ALA A 4 23.52 1.32 2.24
CA ALA A 4 23.12 1.17 0.84
C ALA A 4 21.70 1.71 0.56
N SER A 5 20.95 2.06 1.60
CA SER A 5 19.60 2.59 1.45
C SER A 5 19.62 3.96 0.78
N ARG A 6 18.74 4.15 -0.21
CA ARG A 6 18.59 5.40 -0.96
C ARG A 6 17.16 5.91 -0.90
N ASP A 7 17.01 7.21 -0.85
CA ASP A 7 15.73 7.85 -1.08
C ASP A 7 15.24 7.55 -2.51
N ARG A 8 13.98 7.19 -2.67
CA ARG A 8 13.40 6.75 -3.95
C ARG A 8 13.24 7.90 -4.95
N ASN A 9 13.09 9.13 -4.49
CA ASN A 9 12.86 10.29 -5.33
C ASN A 9 14.15 11.01 -5.70
N THR A 10 15.04 11.20 -4.72
CA THR A 10 16.28 11.98 -4.89
C THR A 10 17.50 11.10 -5.16
N GLY A 11 17.44 9.80 -4.87
CA GLY A 11 18.59 8.90 -4.94
C GLY A 11 19.61 9.12 -3.81
N THR A 12 19.38 10.05 -2.88
CA THR A 12 20.27 10.38 -1.78
C THR A 12 20.48 9.15 -0.88
N LEU A 13 21.74 8.85 -0.56
CA LEU A 13 22.06 7.79 0.39
C LEU A 13 21.62 8.18 1.79
N LEU A 14 21.10 7.23 2.57
CA LEU A 14 20.75 7.47 3.97
C LEU A 14 21.95 7.97 4.78
N ILE A 15 23.15 7.48 4.52
CA ILE A 15 24.36 7.95 5.19
C ILE A 15 24.66 9.43 4.89
N GLU A 16 24.40 9.90 3.66
CA GLU A 16 24.54 11.31 3.29
C GLU A 16 23.48 12.17 3.98
N ALA A 17 22.24 11.68 4.06
CA ALA A 17 21.17 12.37 4.79
C ALA A 17 21.48 12.47 6.29
N LEU A 18 22.02 11.42 6.91
CA LEU A 18 22.45 11.42 8.30
C LEU A 18 23.62 12.40 8.53
N PHE A 19 24.58 12.46 7.60
CA PHE A 19 25.69 13.43 7.66
C PHE A 19 25.14 14.87 7.62
N ASN A 20 24.26 15.17 6.66
CA ASN A 20 23.66 16.49 6.51
C ASN A 20 22.79 16.90 7.73
N ALA A 21 22.22 15.93 8.42
CA ALA A 21 21.47 16.15 9.66
C ALA A 21 22.33 16.21 10.92
N ASN A 22 23.68 16.17 10.82
CA ASN A 22 24.62 16.08 11.93
C ASN A 22 24.40 14.87 12.86
N LEU A 23 23.91 13.77 12.32
CA LEU A 23 23.67 12.50 13.02
C LEU A 23 24.76 11.45 12.73
N GLN A 24 25.83 11.83 12.03
CA GLN A 24 26.96 10.94 11.75
C GLN A 24 27.72 10.63 13.05
N GLY A 25 27.98 9.35 13.27
CA GLY A 25 28.71 8.90 14.46
C GLY A 25 27.88 8.83 15.74
N VAL A 26 26.60 9.23 15.70
CA VAL A 26 25.68 9.00 16.81
C VAL A 26 25.48 7.50 16.98
N ARG A 27 25.71 6.99 18.20
CA ARG A 27 25.49 5.58 18.51
C ARG A 27 24.03 5.23 18.29
N ARG A 28 23.80 4.21 17.44
CA ARG A 28 22.46 3.66 17.26
C ARG A 28 22.03 2.95 18.54
N GLU A 29 20.97 3.42 19.15
CA GLU A 29 20.28 2.69 20.21
C GLU A 29 19.24 1.76 19.56
N VAL A 30 19.33 0.48 19.88
CA VAL A 30 18.36 -0.52 19.45
C VAL A 30 17.40 -0.77 20.61
N LEU A 31 16.10 -0.70 20.32
CA LEU A 31 15.08 -1.04 21.30
C LEU A 31 15.30 -2.46 21.83
N ASN A 32 15.36 -2.61 23.15
CA ASN A 32 15.31 -3.92 23.79
C ASN A 32 13.84 -4.26 24.15
N PRO A 33 13.17 -5.16 23.41
CA PRO A 33 11.76 -5.48 23.65
C PRO A 33 11.50 -6.09 25.03
N GLU A 34 12.48 -6.77 25.64
CA GLU A 34 12.33 -7.37 26.97
C GLU A 34 12.12 -6.36 28.10
N ARG A 35 12.36 -5.08 27.86
CA ARG A 35 12.11 -3.99 28.81
C ARG A 35 10.66 -3.54 28.85
N TYR A 36 9.81 -4.03 27.96
CA TYR A 36 8.43 -3.57 27.77
C TYR A 36 7.47 -4.75 27.84
N LEU A 37 6.31 -4.54 28.43
CA LEU A 37 5.22 -5.51 28.43
C LEU A 37 4.52 -5.57 27.06
N GLY A 38 4.56 -4.49 26.32
CA GLY A 38 3.98 -4.36 25.01
C GLY A 38 3.90 -2.90 24.55
N MET A 39 3.32 -2.70 23.36
CA MET A 39 3.14 -1.40 22.73
C MET A 39 1.67 -1.13 22.45
N PHE A 40 1.21 0.07 22.78
CA PHE A 40 -0.10 0.58 22.38
C PHE A 40 0.08 1.79 21.45
N GLU A 41 -0.70 1.81 20.37
CA GLU A 41 -0.78 2.94 19.47
C GLU A 41 -2.20 3.50 19.45
N ALA A 42 -2.34 4.81 19.66
CA ALA A 42 -3.58 5.53 19.41
C ALA A 42 -3.38 6.35 18.13
N HIS A 43 -4.28 6.18 17.17
CA HIS A 43 -4.17 6.83 15.87
C HIS A 43 -5.55 7.31 15.39
N ILE A 44 -5.59 8.26 14.48
CA ILE A 44 -6.81 8.61 13.75
C ILE A 44 -7.14 7.50 12.74
N GLU A 45 -8.42 7.27 12.47
CA GLU A 45 -8.84 6.20 11.53
C GLU A 45 -8.32 6.42 10.10
N GLN A 46 -8.26 7.66 9.66
CA GLN A 46 -8.01 8.02 8.26
C GLN A 46 -9.00 7.35 7.29
N GLY A 47 -10.22 7.11 7.77
CA GLY A 47 -11.30 6.43 7.07
C GLY A 47 -12.66 6.96 7.51
N VAL A 48 -13.71 6.23 7.17
CA VAL A 48 -15.10 6.64 7.38
C VAL A 48 -15.91 5.66 8.25
N ILE A 49 -15.31 4.54 8.68
CA ILE A 49 -16.05 3.45 9.31
C ILE A 49 -16.60 3.87 10.68
N LEU A 50 -15.79 4.57 11.48
CA LEU A 50 -16.22 5.05 12.80
C LEU A 50 -17.33 6.09 12.66
N GLU A 51 -17.20 7.02 11.73
CA GLU A 51 -18.24 8.03 11.46
C GLU A 51 -19.54 7.38 10.98
N GLN A 52 -19.48 6.48 10.00
CA GLN A 52 -20.65 5.79 9.45
C GLN A 52 -21.39 4.94 10.49
N ASN A 53 -20.65 4.39 11.44
CA ASN A 53 -21.22 3.59 12.53
C ASN A 53 -21.54 4.41 13.78
N ALA A 54 -21.32 5.73 13.77
CA ALA A 54 -21.46 6.62 14.92
C ALA A 54 -20.72 6.07 16.14
N LYS A 55 -19.42 5.74 15.99
CA LYS A 55 -18.54 5.19 17.02
C LYS A 55 -17.37 6.11 17.29
N SER A 56 -16.98 6.22 18.55
CA SER A 56 -15.86 7.06 18.98
C SER A 56 -14.54 6.29 19.09
N ILE A 57 -14.59 4.95 19.15
CA ILE A 57 -13.38 4.12 19.32
C ILE A 57 -13.44 2.91 18.38
N GLY A 58 -12.35 2.69 17.65
CA GLY A 58 -12.07 1.48 16.87
C GLY A 58 -10.99 0.64 17.54
N ILE A 59 -11.29 -0.58 17.95
CA ILE A 59 -10.30 -1.54 18.47
C ILE A 59 -9.78 -2.35 17.30
N ILE A 60 -8.48 -2.26 17.02
CA ILE A 60 -7.90 -2.88 15.84
C ILE A 60 -7.55 -4.33 16.12
N GLU A 61 -8.03 -5.22 15.25
CA GLU A 61 -7.72 -6.65 15.29
C GLU A 61 -6.56 -7.01 14.37
N THR A 62 -6.54 -6.41 13.17
CA THR A 62 -5.51 -6.68 12.15
C THR A 62 -5.17 -5.41 11.38
N ILE A 63 -3.89 -5.19 11.15
CA ILE A 63 -3.41 -4.23 10.16
C ILE A 63 -3.27 -4.99 8.83
N VAL A 64 -3.99 -4.56 7.80
CA VAL A 64 -4.02 -5.26 6.50
C VAL A 64 -2.64 -5.42 5.90
N GLY A 65 -2.40 -6.55 5.27
CA GLY A 65 -1.23 -6.74 4.42
C GLY A 65 -1.34 -5.95 3.12
N SER A 66 -0.22 -5.74 2.46
CA SER A 66 -0.19 -5.08 1.15
C SER A 66 0.84 -5.71 0.23
N LYS A 67 0.51 -5.75 -1.06
CA LYS A 67 1.45 -6.10 -2.13
C LYS A 67 1.37 -5.03 -3.21
N GLN A 68 2.54 -4.57 -3.64
CA GLN A 68 2.65 -3.60 -4.73
C GLN A 68 3.40 -4.21 -5.90
N PHE A 69 2.82 -4.10 -7.06
CA PHE A 69 3.36 -4.64 -8.29
C PHE A 69 3.60 -3.53 -9.30
N LYS A 70 4.65 -3.68 -10.08
CA LYS A 70 4.91 -2.88 -11.26
C LYS A 70 4.77 -3.75 -12.50
N ILE A 71 4.03 -3.25 -13.48
CA ILE A 71 3.85 -3.87 -14.79
C ILE A 71 4.45 -2.94 -15.82
N ILE A 72 5.32 -3.47 -16.66
CA ILE A 72 5.99 -2.74 -17.76
C ILE A 72 5.58 -3.38 -19.07
N ALA A 73 5.18 -2.56 -20.02
CA ALA A 73 5.00 -2.96 -21.41
C ALA A 73 6.06 -2.28 -22.30
N THR A 74 6.71 -3.07 -23.13
CA THR A 74 7.69 -2.60 -24.12
C THR A 74 7.20 -2.94 -25.52
N GLY A 75 6.98 -1.92 -26.31
CA GLY A 75 6.54 -1.99 -27.69
C GLY A 75 7.49 -1.26 -28.62
N GLN A 76 6.94 -0.48 -29.55
CA GLN A 76 7.72 0.29 -30.53
C GLN A 76 7.07 1.64 -30.80
N GLN A 77 7.84 2.72 -30.61
CA GLN A 77 7.39 4.05 -31.02
C GLN A 77 7.27 4.16 -32.53
N ASN A 78 6.15 4.73 -32.97
CA ASN A 78 5.90 5.02 -34.38
C ASN A 78 4.95 6.22 -34.51
N HIS A 79 4.85 6.77 -35.71
CA HIS A 79 3.94 7.86 -36.00
C HIS A 79 2.46 7.38 -35.92
N ALA A 80 1.65 8.05 -35.13
CA ALA A 80 0.26 7.63 -34.86
C ALA A 80 -0.65 7.65 -36.11
N GLY A 81 -0.42 8.55 -37.05
CA GLY A 81 -1.24 8.70 -38.26
C GLY A 81 -0.84 7.80 -39.43
N THR A 82 0.44 7.42 -39.54
CA THR A 82 0.96 6.69 -40.71
C THR A 82 1.24 5.21 -40.45
N THR A 83 1.18 4.75 -39.21
CA THR A 83 1.41 3.34 -38.90
C THR A 83 0.09 2.59 -38.92
N PRO A 84 -0.12 1.60 -39.79
CA PRO A 84 -1.32 0.75 -39.83
C PRO A 84 -1.54 0.05 -38.50
N MET A 85 -2.84 -0.24 -38.16
CA MET A 85 -3.23 -0.80 -36.86
C MET A 85 -2.63 -2.18 -36.58
N ASP A 86 -2.51 -3.01 -37.60
CA ASP A 86 -1.95 -4.37 -37.57
C ASP A 86 -0.44 -4.42 -37.37
N MET A 87 0.27 -3.32 -37.68
CA MET A 87 1.71 -3.20 -37.52
C MET A 87 2.12 -2.60 -36.16
N ARG A 88 1.16 -2.15 -35.32
CA ARG A 88 1.44 -1.45 -34.09
C ARG A 88 1.89 -2.38 -32.97
N ARG A 89 2.97 -1.98 -32.31
CA ARG A 89 3.42 -2.53 -31.02
C ARG A 89 3.25 -1.47 -29.95
N ASP A 90 1.98 -1.20 -29.61
CA ASP A 90 1.55 -0.10 -28.74
C ASP A 90 1.58 -0.53 -27.28
N ALA A 91 2.59 -0.07 -26.52
CA ALA A 91 2.77 -0.35 -25.11
C ALA A 91 1.65 0.23 -24.25
N GLY A 92 1.11 1.39 -24.64
CA GLY A 92 -0.01 2.02 -23.93
C GLY A 92 -1.27 1.16 -24.02
N ARG A 93 -1.60 0.68 -25.22
CA ARG A 93 -2.72 -0.24 -25.44
C ARG A 93 -2.55 -1.54 -24.65
N ALA A 94 -1.34 -2.08 -24.59
CA ALA A 94 -1.05 -3.32 -23.85
C ALA A 94 -1.30 -3.13 -22.34
N ILE A 95 -0.84 -2.04 -21.72
CA ILE A 95 -1.06 -1.71 -20.30
C ILE A 95 -2.55 -1.47 -20.01
N LEU A 96 -3.26 -0.75 -20.87
CA LEU A 96 -4.70 -0.51 -20.69
C LEU A 96 -5.51 -1.81 -20.81
N SER A 97 -5.09 -2.75 -21.65
CA SER A 97 -5.71 -4.07 -21.73
C SER A 97 -5.49 -4.90 -20.45
N VAL A 98 -4.31 -4.83 -19.85
CA VAL A 98 -4.05 -5.43 -18.53
C VAL A 98 -4.95 -4.78 -17.48
N TYR A 99 -5.01 -3.44 -17.44
CA TYR A 99 -5.87 -2.70 -16.52
C TYR A 99 -7.32 -3.17 -16.60
N GLN A 100 -7.89 -3.22 -17.80
CA GLN A 100 -9.28 -3.64 -17.99
C GLN A 100 -9.56 -5.07 -17.51
N ARG A 101 -8.62 -5.99 -17.73
CA ARG A 101 -8.73 -7.36 -17.24
C ARG A 101 -8.64 -7.43 -15.71
N LEU A 102 -7.75 -6.63 -15.09
CA LEU A 102 -7.64 -6.54 -13.64
C LEU A 102 -8.90 -5.94 -13.03
N GLU A 103 -9.50 -4.90 -13.62
CA GLU A 103 -10.77 -4.33 -13.20
C GLU A 103 -11.87 -5.39 -13.17
N THR A 104 -12.02 -6.15 -14.27
CA THR A 104 -13.02 -7.21 -14.37
C THR A 104 -12.78 -8.29 -13.31
N PHE A 105 -11.53 -8.69 -13.11
CA PHE A 105 -11.16 -9.70 -12.13
C PHE A 105 -11.43 -9.21 -10.70
N PHE A 106 -10.92 -8.04 -10.31
CA PHE A 106 -11.10 -7.51 -8.96
C PHE A 106 -12.57 -7.24 -8.62
N SER A 107 -13.37 -6.77 -9.60
CA SER A 107 -14.81 -6.57 -9.42
C SER A 107 -15.57 -7.88 -9.19
N SER A 108 -14.99 -9.04 -9.56
CA SER A 108 -15.56 -10.36 -9.29
C SER A 108 -15.23 -10.89 -7.88
N ILE A 109 -14.32 -10.25 -7.16
CA ILE A 109 -13.96 -10.62 -5.79
C ILE A 109 -15.00 -10.01 -4.86
N THR A 110 -15.82 -10.84 -4.25
CA THR A 110 -16.92 -10.42 -3.36
C THR A 110 -16.49 -10.34 -1.90
N ASN A 111 -15.37 -9.70 -1.63
CA ASN A 111 -14.86 -9.54 -0.28
C ASN A 111 -14.82 -8.04 0.08
N ASP A 112 -15.59 -7.64 1.07
CA ASP A 112 -15.71 -6.25 1.52
C ASP A 112 -14.40 -5.68 2.14
N LYS A 113 -13.42 -6.54 2.43
CA LYS A 113 -12.16 -6.16 3.06
C LYS A 113 -11.01 -5.98 2.07
N THR A 114 -11.13 -6.54 0.86
CA THR A 114 -10.11 -6.39 -0.18
C THR A 114 -10.23 -5.04 -0.86
N VAL A 115 -9.16 -4.29 -0.86
CA VAL A 115 -9.06 -3.05 -1.64
C VAL A 115 -7.87 -3.09 -2.58
N TRP A 116 -7.99 -2.43 -3.72
CA TRP A 116 -6.94 -2.34 -4.74
C TRP A 116 -6.95 -0.97 -5.41
N THR A 117 -5.81 -0.58 -5.92
CA THR A 117 -5.62 0.73 -6.55
C THR A 117 -4.59 0.64 -7.66
N VAL A 118 -4.88 1.24 -8.80
CA VAL A 118 -3.90 1.59 -9.82
C VAL A 118 -3.63 3.09 -9.69
N GLY A 119 -2.67 3.43 -8.86
CA GLY A 119 -2.36 4.82 -8.51
C GLY A 119 -1.41 5.51 -9.49
N LYS A 120 -0.76 4.76 -10.39
CA LYS A 120 0.20 5.28 -11.35
C LYS A 120 0.10 4.55 -12.67
N ILE A 121 -0.07 5.32 -13.77
CA ILE A 121 0.14 4.86 -15.15
C ILE A 121 0.99 5.91 -15.84
N HIS A 122 2.02 5.49 -16.54
CA HIS A 122 2.92 6.37 -17.28
C HIS A 122 3.14 5.82 -18.69
N PHE A 123 3.04 6.70 -19.69
CA PHE A 123 3.35 6.41 -21.10
C PHE A 123 4.58 7.18 -21.53
N HIS A 124 5.40 6.57 -22.38
CA HIS A 124 6.54 7.23 -22.99
C HIS A 124 6.48 7.09 -24.52
N PRO A 125 6.60 8.21 -25.26
CA PRO A 125 7.02 9.55 -24.85
C PRO A 125 5.86 10.45 -24.34
N ASN A 126 4.63 9.94 -24.18
CA ASN A 126 3.47 10.69 -23.73
C ASN A 126 3.12 11.88 -24.67
N GLN A 127 3.09 11.59 -25.96
CA GLN A 127 2.78 12.56 -27.02
C GLN A 127 1.60 12.06 -27.86
N PRO A 128 0.60 12.92 -28.17
CA PRO A 128 -0.63 12.51 -28.87
C PRO A 128 -0.40 11.90 -30.25
N SER A 129 0.67 12.29 -30.95
CA SER A 129 0.97 11.87 -32.31
C SER A 129 1.98 10.72 -32.41
N ILE A 130 2.34 10.12 -31.28
CA ILE A 130 3.34 9.04 -31.21
C ILE A 130 2.73 7.84 -30.48
N ILE A 131 2.83 6.66 -31.11
CA ILE A 131 2.49 5.38 -30.49
C ILE A 131 3.46 5.12 -29.33
N PRO A 132 2.99 4.90 -28.08
CA PRO A 132 3.88 4.64 -26.95
C PRO A 132 4.73 3.38 -27.16
N GLY A 133 6.06 3.54 -27.07
CA GLY A 133 6.99 2.41 -27.11
C GLY A 133 7.28 1.80 -25.76
N HIS A 134 6.94 2.52 -24.69
CA HIS A 134 7.06 2.05 -23.31
C HIS A 134 5.89 2.55 -22.49
N ALA A 135 5.38 1.70 -21.60
CA ALA A 135 4.37 2.06 -20.63
C ALA A 135 4.58 1.30 -19.33
N GLU A 136 4.27 1.93 -18.20
CA GLU A 136 4.32 1.31 -16.90
C GLU A 136 3.05 1.58 -16.09
N MET A 137 2.68 0.63 -15.23
CA MET A 137 1.54 0.72 -14.33
C MET A 137 1.92 0.15 -12.96
N THR A 138 1.49 0.80 -11.89
CA THR A 138 1.65 0.30 -10.51
C THR A 138 0.29 -0.10 -9.95
N VAL A 139 0.19 -1.35 -9.50
CA VAL A 139 -0.99 -1.92 -8.86
C VAL A 139 -0.67 -2.22 -7.40
N GLN A 140 -1.50 -1.75 -6.48
CA GLN A 140 -1.42 -2.10 -5.07
C GLN A 140 -2.69 -2.81 -4.65
N ILE A 141 -2.55 -3.92 -3.92
CA ILE A 141 -3.64 -4.69 -3.31
C ILE A 141 -3.44 -4.75 -1.80
N ARG A 142 -4.54 -4.71 -1.05
CA ARG A 142 -4.55 -4.82 0.42
C ARG A 142 -5.66 -5.74 0.88
N ASP A 143 -5.36 -6.56 1.89
CA ASP A 143 -6.32 -7.45 2.53
C ASP A 143 -5.82 -7.86 3.93
N PRO A 144 -6.69 -8.10 4.92
CA PRO A 144 -6.29 -8.65 6.21
C PRO A 144 -5.86 -10.12 6.15
N SER A 145 -6.18 -10.86 5.06
CA SER A 145 -5.84 -12.27 4.87
C SER A 145 -4.62 -12.44 3.97
N GLN A 146 -3.60 -13.12 4.49
CA GLN A 146 -2.42 -13.51 3.71
C GLN A 146 -2.77 -14.47 2.56
N ASP A 147 -3.75 -15.36 2.75
CA ASP A 147 -4.16 -16.33 1.74
C ASP A 147 -4.85 -15.63 0.56
N ILE A 148 -5.69 -14.64 0.84
CA ILE A 148 -6.32 -13.80 -0.20
C ILE A 148 -5.25 -13.03 -0.95
N LEU A 149 -4.32 -12.36 -0.28
CA LEU A 149 -3.22 -11.65 -0.93
C LEU A 149 -2.37 -12.55 -1.82
N SER A 150 -2.18 -13.81 -1.42
CA SER A 150 -1.44 -14.80 -2.21
C SER A 150 -2.21 -15.24 -3.44
N SER A 151 -3.52 -15.47 -3.31
CA SER A 151 -4.40 -15.81 -4.43
C SER A 151 -4.49 -14.68 -5.45
N LEU A 152 -4.63 -13.43 -4.98
CA LEU A 152 -4.67 -12.24 -5.84
C LEU A 152 -3.36 -12.05 -6.61
N LYS A 153 -2.21 -12.32 -5.98
CA LYS A 153 -0.90 -12.31 -6.66
C LYS A 153 -0.86 -13.31 -7.82
N LEU A 154 -1.33 -14.54 -7.60
CA LEU A 154 -1.34 -15.58 -8.63
C LEU A 154 -2.23 -15.20 -9.81
N GLU A 155 -3.41 -14.66 -9.55
CA GLU A 155 -4.32 -14.23 -10.62
C GLU A 155 -3.77 -13.00 -11.37
N LEU A 156 -3.14 -12.04 -10.68
CA LEU A 156 -2.49 -10.91 -11.32
C LEU A 156 -1.36 -11.40 -12.26
N GLN A 157 -0.56 -12.37 -11.80
CA GLN A 157 0.47 -13.00 -12.64
C GLN A 157 -0.12 -13.67 -13.87
N LYS A 158 -1.27 -14.35 -13.72
CA LYS A 158 -1.98 -14.98 -14.83
C LYS A 158 -2.50 -13.94 -15.83
N VAL A 159 -3.16 -12.89 -15.37
CA VAL A 159 -3.66 -11.79 -16.23
C VAL A 159 -2.54 -11.19 -17.07
N VAL A 160 -1.38 -10.91 -16.46
CA VAL A 160 -0.24 -10.32 -17.18
C VAL A 160 0.33 -11.30 -18.20
N ARG A 161 0.49 -12.58 -17.83
CA ARG A 161 0.96 -13.62 -18.74
C ARG A 161 0.04 -13.80 -19.95
N ASP A 162 -1.26 -13.98 -19.70
CA ASP A 162 -2.27 -14.16 -20.76
C ASP A 162 -2.30 -12.94 -21.69
N GLN A 163 -2.08 -11.75 -21.17
CA GLN A 163 -1.98 -10.54 -21.99
C GLN A 163 -0.66 -10.48 -22.76
N ALA A 164 0.44 -10.95 -22.19
CA ALA A 164 1.73 -11.02 -22.90
C ALA A 164 1.65 -11.94 -24.12
N GLU A 165 0.95 -13.07 -24.01
CA GLU A 165 0.73 -14.00 -25.12
C GLU A 165 -0.19 -13.41 -26.22
N ALA A 166 -1.17 -12.58 -25.82
CA ALA A 166 -2.11 -11.95 -26.76
C ALA A 166 -1.61 -10.64 -27.37
N SER A 167 -0.51 -10.07 -26.87
CA SER A 167 -0.01 -8.76 -27.25
C SER A 167 1.25 -8.87 -28.13
N PRO A 168 1.42 -7.98 -29.13
CA PRO A 168 2.69 -7.87 -29.84
C PRO A 168 3.79 -7.19 -28.98
N CYS A 169 3.47 -6.70 -27.79
CA CYS A 169 4.40 -6.07 -26.86
C CYS A 169 4.96 -7.08 -25.85
N ASN A 170 6.17 -6.85 -25.36
CA ASN A 170 6.68 -7.58 -24.20
C ASN A 170 6.05 -6.99 -22.93
N LEU A 171 5.58 -7.85 -22.02
CA LEU A 171 5.07 -7.46 -20.70
C LEU A 171 5.89 -8.11 -19.61
N GLU A 172 6.27 -7.32 -18.61
CA GLU A 172 7.02 -7.73 -17.45
C GLU A 172 6.26 -7.36 -16.18
N LEU A 173 6.25 -8.26 -15.20
CA LEU A 173 5.66 -8.06 -13.89
C LEU A 173 6.73 -8.21 -12.82
N SER A 174 6.83 -7.23 -11.94
CA SER A 174 7.71 -7.26 -10.76
C SER A 174 6.93 -6.96 -9.49
N LEU A 175 7.29 -7.64 -8.41
CA LEU A 175 6.84 -7.33 -7.05
C LEU A 175 7.77 -6.26 -6.47
N GLU A 176 7.26 -5.06 -6.20
CA GLU A 176 8.04 -3.94 -5.66
C GLU A 176 8.10 -3.92 -4.13
N SER A 177 6.99 -4.28 -3.49
CA SER A 177 6.93 -4.38 -2.04
C SER A 177 5.87 -5.38 -1.60
N GLU A 178 6.14 -6.02 -0.46
CA GLU A 178 5.23 -6.94 0.19
C GLU A 178 5.29 -6.73 1.70
N ASN A 179 4.15 -6.48 2.31
CA ASN A 179 3.99 -6.40 3.76
C ASN A 179 2.92 -7.40 4.16
N PRO A 180 3.22 -8.40 5.00
CA PRO A 180 2.21 -9.33 5.47
C PRO A 180 1.18 -8.61 6.37
N PRO A 181 -0.02 -9.15 6.52
CA PRO A 181 -0.95 -8.71 7.56
C PRO A 181 -0.32 -8.85 8.95
N ALA A 182 -0.67 -7.95 9.86
CA ALA A 182 -0.20 -7.99 11.24
C ALA A 182 -1.39 -8.08 12.19
N SER A 183 -1.59 -9.23 12.81
CA SER A 183 -2.61 -9.39 13.85
C SER A 183 -2.13 -8.73 15.14
N MET A 184 -3.03 -8.03 15.80
CA MET A 184 -2.76 -7.44 17.10
C MET A 184 -2.77 -8.51 18.20
N ASP A 185 -2.00 -8.25 19.25
CA ASP A 185 -1.95 -9.13 20.42
C ASP A 185 -3.31 -9.23 21.10
N LYS A 186 -3.79 -10.46 21.35
CA LYS A 186 -5.15 -10.70 21.84
C LYS A 186 -5.37 -10.18 23.26
N ASP A 187 -4.37 -10.30 24.12
CA ASP A 187 -4.49 -9.91 25.53
C ASP A 187 -4.49 -8.37 25.62
N LEU A 188 -3.59 -7.69 24.92
CA LEU A 188 -3.55 -6.24 24.88
C LEU A 188 -4.80 -5.66 24.19
N THR A 189 -5.29 -6.29 23.14
CA THR A 189 -6.54 -5.88 22.46
C THR A 189 -7.74 -6.03 23.41
N SER A 190 -7.79 -7.10 24.21
CA SER A 190 -8.84 -7.29 25.21
C SER A 190 -8.77 -6.25 26.34
N ILE A 191 -7.58 -5.82 26.73
CA ILE A 191 -7.37 -4.72 27.69
C ILE A 191 -7.90 -3.40 27.13
N LEU A 192 -7.57 -3.08 25.86
CA LEU A 192 -8.10 -1.88 25.20
C LEU A 192 -9.63 -1.90 25.11
N GLU A 193 -10.20 -3.03 24.72
CA GLU A 193 -11.65 -3.18 24.63
C GLU A 193 -12.33 -3.02 26.00
N ALA A 194 -11.78 -3.63 27.04
CA ALA A 194 -12.30 -3.47 28.41
C ALA A 194 -12.21 -2.01 28.90
N ALA A 195 -11.16 -1.28 28.52
CA ALA A 195 -11.02 0.13 28.79
C ALA A 195 -12.06 0.96 28.01
N ALA A 196 -12.24 0.69 26.73
CA ALA A 196 -13.24 1.34 25.89
C ALA A 196 -14.65 1.12 26.42
N ALA A 197 -14.99 -0.09 26.84
CA ALA A 197 -16.28 -0.41 27.44
C ALA A 197 -16.59 0.39 28.73
N LYS A 198 -15.56 0.82 29.49
CA LYS A 198 -15.72 1.65 30.68
C LYS A 198 -15.90 3.12 30.36
N VAL A 199 -15.12 3.65 29.38
CA VAL A 199 -15.09 5.10 29.11
C VAL A 199 -16.11 5.53 28.05
N ALA A 200 -16.47 4.61 27.14
CA ALA A 200 -17.38 4.82 26.04
C ALA A 200 -18.30 3.61 25.85
N PRO A 201 -19.21 3.33 26.81
CA PRO A 201 -20.08 2.15 26.77
C PRO A 201 -20.89 2.11 25.47
N SER A 202 -20.82 1.00 24.74
CA SER A 202 -21.49 0.80 23.44
C SER A 202 -21.07 1.76 22.32
N ASP A 203 -20.05 2.58 22.52
CA ASP A 203 -19.55 3.57 21.57
C ASP A 203 -18.16 3.18 21.01
N TYR A 204 -17.93 1.88 20.83
CA TYR A 204 -16.76 1.32 20.20
C TYR A 204 -17.12 0.13 19.30
N ILE A 205 -16.22 -0.19 18.36
CA ILE A 205 -16.30 -1.39 17.50
C ILE A 205 -14.93 -2.04 17.34
N ARG A 206 -14.90 -3.33 17.02
CA ARG A 206 -13.72 -4.02 16.51
C ARG A 206 -13.65 -3.85 14.99
N MET A 207 -12.44 -3.61 14.47
CA MET A 207 -12.23 -3.37 13.05
C MET A 207 -10.80 -3.70 12.62
N ASP A 208 -10.58 -3.78 11.31
CA ASP A 208 -9.24 -3.86 10.74
C ASP A 208 -8.73 -2.47 10.35
N SER A 209 -7.41 -2.27 10.37
CA SER A 209 -6.80 -1.06 9.81
C SER A 209 -6.43 -1.26 8.34
N GLY A 210 -6.92 -0.40 7.46
CA GLY A 210 -6.57 -0.36 6.03
C GLY A 210 -5.20 0.29 5.74
N ALA A 211 -4.58 0.95 6.72
CA ALA A 211 -3.31 1.66 6.58
C ALA A 211 -2.15 0.92 7.28
N GLY A 212 -0.91 1.34 6.99
CA GLY A 212 0.27 0.89 7.73
C GLY A 212 0.49 1.76 8.98
N HIS A 213 0.88 1.13 10.09
CA HIS A 213 1.11 1.79 11.37
C HIS A 213 2.38 1.27 12.04
N ASP A 214 2.87 1.98 13.04
CA ASP A 214 4.04 1.57 13.82
C ASP A 214 3.79 0.26 14.56
N ALA A 215 2.56 0.03 15.05
CA ALA A 215 2.14 -1.21 15.70
C ALA A 215 2.43 -2.46 14.83
N ARG A 216 2.40 -2.37 13.50
CA ARG A 216 2.83 -3.45 12.60
C ARG A 216 4.29 -3.82 12.82
N THR A 217 5.16 -2.80 12.91
CA THR A 217 6.61 -3.02 13.08
C THR A 217 6.89 -3.58 14.46
N PHE A 218 6.22 -3.06 15.47
CA PHE A 218 6.39 -3.50 16.86
C PHE A 218 5.82 -4.90 17.09
N SER A 219 4.71 -5.27 16.43
CA SER A 219 4.12 -6.61 16.59
C SER A 219 5.05 -7.75 16.16
N ALA A 220 6.07 -7.45 15.35
CA ALA A 220 7.10 -8.43 14.98
C ALA A 220 8.12 -8.71 16.10
N ILE A 221 8.19 -7.86 17.15
CA ILE A 221 9.21 -7.95 18.19
C ILE A 221 8.65 -7.95 19.61
N MET A 222 7.40 -7.48 19.82
CA MET A 222 6.74 -7.48 21.13
C MET A 222 5.21 -7.48 20.96
N PRO A 223 4.45 -7.88 21.99
CA PRO A 223 2.99 -7.74 21.99
C PRO A 223 2.59 -6.30 21.64
N SER A 224 1.70 -6.13 20.68
CA SER A 224 1.28 -4.80 20.23
C SER A 224 -0.21 -4.75 19.98
N SER A 225 -0.85 -3.64 20.30
CA SER A 225 -2.25 -3.37 20.00
C SER A 225 -2.44 -1.90 19.67
N MET A 226 -3.54 -1.58 18.97
CA MET A 226 -3.84 -0.21 18.63
C MET A 226 -5.32 0.08 18.60
N MET A 227 -5.66 1.35 18.72
CA MET A 227 -7.02 1.85 18.62
C MET A 227 -7.09 3.06 17.68
N PHE A 228 -8.28 3.22 17.08
CA PHE A 228 -8.61 4.40 16.31
C PHE A 228 -9.55 5.33 17.06
N VAL A 229 -9.41 6.62 16.75
CA VAL A 229 -10.42 7.66 17.00
C VAL A 229 -10.90 8.20 15.67
N PRO A 230 -12.15 8.72 15.58
CA PRO A 230 -12.69 9.27 14.34
C PRO A 230 -11.82 10.39 13.79
N SER A 231 -11.65 10.40 12.48
CA SER A 231 -11.17 11.55 11.73
C SER A 231 -12.19 11.80 10.64
N ILE A 232 -12.80 12.97 10.63
CA ILE A 232 -13.76 13.34 9.59
C ILE A 232 -13.01 13.40 8.27
N CYS A 233 -13.00 12.25 7.63
CA CYS A 233 -12.53 11.99 6.28
C CYS A 233 -11.22 12.69 5.90
N LEU A 234 -10.24 11.87 5.53
CA LEU A 234 -9.09 12.23 4.72
C LEU A 234 -7.82 12.69 5.45
N LEU A 235 -6.73 12.41 4.80
CA LEU A 235 -5.34 12.78 5.05
C LEU A 235 -5.10 14.26 5.47
N TYR A 236 -6.11 15.15 5.35
CA TYR A 236 -5.97 16.60 5.50
C TYR A 236 -6.93 17.27 6.49
N THR A 237 -7.73 16.54 7.25
CA THR A 237 -8.75 17.14 8.14
C THR A 237 -8.34 17.27 9.59
N SER A 238 -7.20 16.72 9.97
CA SER A 238 -6.53 17.03 11.23
C SER A 238 -5.13 17.52 10.87
N PRO A 239 -4.78 18.78 11.07
CA PRO A 239 -3.40 19.23 10.87
C PRO A 239 -2.50 18.41 11.79
N SER A 240 -1.65 17.58 11.20
CA SER A 240 -0.55 16.97 11.92
C SER A 240 0.31 18.10 12.53
N PRO A 241 0.90 17.92 13.72
CA PRO A 241 1.89 18.88 14.21
C PRO A 241 3.06 19.13 13.23
N ARG A 242 3.19 18.30 12.19
CA ARG A 242 4.16 18.50 11.09
C ARG A 242 3.65 19.41 9.98
N ASP A 243 2.32 19.61 9.87
CA ASP A 243 1.69 20.42 8.82
C ASP A 243 1.55 21.89 9.22
N THR A 244 1.96 22.26 10.43
CA THR A 244 1.90 23.62 10.95
C THR A 244 3.19 24.43 10.76
N ASN A 245 4.15 23.93 9.98
CA ASN A 245 5.39 24.60 9.63
C ASN A 245 5.43 24.99 8.14
N GLU A 246 4.42 25.72 7.66
CA GLU A 246 4.53 26.62 6.52
C GLU A 246 4.43 28.07 6.98
#